data_ac36480208e312a0a9ff0a381ead5cfa
#
_entry.id   ac36480208e312a0a9ff0a381ead5cfa
#
_cell.length_a   1.000
_cell.length_b   1.000
_cell.length_c   1.000
_cell.angle_alpha   90.00
_cell.angle_beta   90.00
_cell.angle_gamma   90.00
#
_symmetry.space_group_name_H-M   'P 1'
#
loop_
_entity.id
_entity.type
_entity.pdbx_description
1 polymer ?
#
loop_
_entity_poly.entity_id
_entity_poly.type
_entity_poly.pdbx_seq_one_letter_code
_entity_poly.pdbx_strand_id
1 'polypeptide(L)'
;MTQTASSPSFAVTEVSDRRSPEEIAELLRNPGFGSLFSEHMVMVEWDREQGWHDARVVPYGPIPLDPSAAVFHYAQEIFEGMKAYRHEDGTVWTFRPERNAERFNSSARRLAMPELPPTLFLDAIKELVSLDEAWVPGADAGEMSLYLRPFMIATEEALGVRPSNRYLFSVIASPAGAYFSGGLTPVSLWVSDQYVRAAAGGTGAAKCGGNYAASLASQAEGIEHGCDQVVFLDAVEHRYVEELGGMNLFFLYADGRVVTPELTGTILPGVTRSSLLDLLRERGHQVEERRFTLDEWRDGVASGGITEVFACGTAAVITPVGRLAWSGGELDMPEEHKLTEDLRAELLDIQYGRAEDRHGWLYQLV
;
A
#
# COMPACT_ATOMS: atom_id res chain seq x y z
N MET A 1 -18.42 -26.22 16.71
CA MET A 1 -16.98 -26.47 17.01
C MET A 1 -16.24 -26.24 15.72
N THR A 2 -15.73 -25.04 15.52
CA THR A 2 -14.87 -24.69 14.40
C THR A 2 -13.50 -25.33 14.67
N GLN A 3 -13.15 -26.38 13.92
CA GLN A 3 -11.78 -26.86 13.86
C GLN A 3 -10.90 -25.67 13.42
N THR A 4 -10.03 -25.20 14.28
CA THR A 4 -8.87 -24.40 13.88
C THR A 4 -8.01 -25.29 13.01
N ALA A 5 -8.18 -25.21 11.70
CA ALA A 5 -7.24 -25.85 10.79
C ALA A 5 -5.86 -25.23 11.08
N SER A 6 -4.89 -26.05 11.45
CA SER A 6 -3.50 -25.60 11.54
C SER A 6 -3.07 -25.10 10.17
N SER A 7 -2.37 -23.97 10.11
CA SER A 7 -1.78 -23.49 8.85
C SER A 7 -0.93 -24.63 8.25
N PRO A 8 -0.98 -24.79 6.90
CA PRO A 8 -0.10 -25.78 6.26
C PRO A 8 1.37 -25.41 6.52
N SER A 9 2.20 -26.42 6.75
CA SER A 9 3.66 -26.21 6.83
C SER A 9 4.19 -25.87 5.44
N PHE A 10 5.08 -24.87 5.35
CA PHE A 10 5.71 -24.49 4.09
C PHE A 10 6.86 -25.44 3.75
N ALA A 11 6.84 -26.00 2.54
CA ALA A 11 7.98 -26.71 1.99
C ALA A 11 9.02 -25.68 1.50
N VAL A 12 10.24 -25.73 2.02
CA VAL A 12 11.29 -24.77 1.67
C VAL A 12 12.25 -25.38 0.66
N THR A 13 12.44 -24.67 -0.45
CA THR A 13 13.51 -24.91 -1.43
C THR A 13 14.41 -23.70 -1.46
N GLU A 14 15.60 -23.82 -0.92
CA GLU A 14 16.56 -22.72 -0.93
C GLU A 14 17.16 -22.48 -2.31
N VAL A 15 17.55 -21.24 -2.60
CA VAL A 15 18.34 -20.91 -3.77
C VAL A 15 19.71 -21.59 -3.68
N SER A 16 20.16 -22.16 -4.81
CA SER A 16 21.42 -22.94 -4.85
C SER A 16 22.68 -22.08 -4.76
N ASP A 17 22.59 -20.81 -5.13
CA ASP A 17 23.71 -19.86 -5.16
C ASP A 17 23.25 -18.57 -4.44
N ARG A 18 23.29 -18.59 -3.12
CA ARG A 18 22.96 -17.42 -2.30
C ARG A 18 24.01 -16.35 -2.44
N ARG A 19 23.54 -15.12 -2.54
CA ARG A 19 24.44 -13.96 -2.47
C ARG A 19 25.12 -13.90 -1.11
N SER A 20 26.39 -13.50 -1.12
CA SER A 20 27.12 -13.27 0.13
C SER A 20 26.55 -12.06 0.87
N PRO A 21 26.75 -11.96 2.19
CA PRO A 21 26.35 -10.78 2.96
C PRO A 21 26.94 -9.48 2.40
N GLU A 22 28.13 -9.50 1.84
CA GLU A 22 28.81 -8.37 1.25
C GLU A 22 28.12 -7.91 -0.04
N GLU A 23 27.71 -8.86 -0.89
CA GLU A 23 26.95 -8.57 -2.13
C GLU A 23 25.58 -7.98 -1.80
N ILE A 24 24.87 -8.54 -0.81
CA ILE A 24 23.59 -8.01 -0.35
C ILE A 24 23.78 -6.59 0.21
N ALA A 25 24.79 -6.36 1.05
CA ALA A 25 25.07 -5.06 1.62
C ALA A 25 25.38 -4.01 0.53
N GLU A 26 26.09 -4.37 -0.54
CA GLU A 26 26.34 -3.48 -1.69
C GLU A 26 25.04 -3.12 -2.42
N LEU A 27 24.15 -4.11 -2.67
CA LEU A 27 22.86 -3.90 -3.31
C LEU A 27 21.93 -3.02 -2.46
N LEU A 28 21.99 -3.17 -1.13
CA LEU A 28 21.21 -2.38 -0.20
C LEU A 28 21.65 -0.91 -0.06
N ARG A 29 22.81 -0.51 -0.59
CA ARG A 29 23.23 0.90 -0.53
C ARG A 29 22.32 1.85 -1.30
N ASN A 30 21.76 1.40 -2.40
CA ASN A 30 20.81 2.16 -3.21
C ASN A 30 19.83 1.23 -3.92
N PRO A 31 18.90 0.61 -3.19
CA PRO A 31 18.03 -0.42 -3.75
C PRO A 31 16.97 0.14 -4.71
N GLY A 32 16.73 1.45 -4.72
CA GLY A 32 15.60 2.04 -5.44
C GLY A 32 14.26 1.61 -4.85
N PHE A 33 13.25 1.45 -5.70
CA PHE A 33 11.93 0.93 -5.30
C PHE A 33 11.41 -0.05 -6.36
N GLY A 34 11.17 -1.31 -5.96
CA GLY A 34 10.49 -2.32 -6.78
C GLY A 34 11.26 -2.88 -7.98
N SER A 35 12.59 -2.66 -8.08
CA SER A 35 13.44 -3.16 -9.16
C SER A 35 14.45 -4.22 -8.71
N LEU A 36 14.71 -4.32 -7.42
CA LEU A 36 15.56 -5.32 -6.79
C LEU A 36 14.70 -6.22 -5.93
N PHE A 37 14.87 -7.54 -6.03
CA PHE A 37 14.08 -8.51 -5.25
C PHE A 37 14.99 -9.38 -4.40
N SER A 38 14.45 -9.87 -3.26
CA SER A 38 15.10 -10.87 -2.43
C SER A 38 15.19 -12.21 -3.15
N GLU A 39 15.79 -13.21 -2.52
CA GLU A 39 16.16 -14.45 -3.20
C GLU A 39 15.04 -15.48 -3.29
N HIS A 40 13.98 -15.32 -2.47
CA HIS A 40 12.88 -16.28 -2.44
C HIS A 40 11.51 -15.60 -2.64
N MET A 41 10.52 -16.43 -2.90
CA MET A 41 9.10 -16.06 -2.93
C MET A 41 8.24 -17.16 -2.31
N VAL A 42 7.13 -16.79 -1.73
CA VAL A 42 6.10 -17.73 -1.27
C VAL A 42 5.15 -18.05 -2.40
N MET A 43 4.69 -19.28 -2.46
CA MET A 43 3.61 -19.74 -3.34
C MET A 43 2.67 -20.64 -2.56
N VAL A 44 1.36 -20.42 -2.68
CA VAL A 44 0.31 -21.27 -2.11
C VAL A 44 -0.79 -21.39 -3.14
N GLU A 45 -1.17 -22.61 -3.50
CA GLU A 45 -2.21 -22.86 -4.50
C GLU A 45 -3.58 -23.00 -3.84
N TRP A 46 -4.60 -22.68 -4.60
CA TRP A 46 -5.99 -22.93 -4.23
C TRP A 46 -6.77 -23.50 -5.39
N ASP A 47 -7.53 -24.52 -5.12
CA ASP A 47 -8.60 -25.00 -6.01
C ASP A 47 -9.88 -25.34 -5.22
N ARG A 48 -10.96 -25.60 -5.94
CA ARG A 48 -12.26 -25.89 -5.31
C ARG A 48 -12.32 -27.22 -4.56
N GLU A 49 -11.46 -28.17 -4.89
CA GLU A 49 -11.51 -29.51 -4.32
C GLU A 49 -10.70 -29.59 -3.02
N GLN A 50 -9.51 -28.95 -3.02
CA GLN A 50 -8.54 -29.03 -1.92
C GLN A 50 -8.54 -27.79 -1.03
N GLY A 51 -9.10 -26.66 -1.49
CA GLY A 51 -8.91 -25.37 -0.82
C GLY A 51 -7.47 -24.88 -0.94
N TRP A 52 -6.92 -24.23 0.07
CA TRP A 52 -5.53 -23.79 0.11
C TRP A 52 -4.60 -24.97 0.36
N HIS A 53 -3.64 -25.19 -0.53
CA HIS A 53 -2.71 -26.32 -0.49
C HIS A 53 -1.37 -25.95 -1.12
N ASP A 54 -0.41 -26.86 -1.06
CA ASP A 54 0.94 -26.76 -1.66
C ASP A 54 1.67 -25.45 -1.26
N ALA A 55 1.64 -25.15 0.06
CA ALA A 55 2.35 -24.00 0.60
C ALA A 55 3.86 -24.23 0.55
N ARG A 56 4.59 -23.34 -0.14
CA ARG A 56 6.04 -23.47 -0.35
C ARG A 56 6.75 -22.13 -0.42
N VAL A 57 8.01 -22.11 -0.01
CA VAL A 57 8.96 -21.04 -0.27
C VAL A 57 9.96 -21.56 -1.29
N VAL A 58 10.10 -20.84 -2.39
CA VAL A 58 10.93 -21.25 -3.53
C VAL A 58 11.83 -20.10 -3.98
N PRO A 59 12.91 -20.37 -4.75
CA PRO A 59 13.71 -19.31 -5.35
C PRO A 59 12.83 -18.31 -6.14
N TYR A 60 13.11 -17.02 -5.98
CA TYR A 60 12.45 -15.98 -6.77
C TYR A 60 12.70 -16.18 -8.26
N GLY A 61 11.63 -16.18 -9.05
CA GLY A 61 11.72 -16.37 -10.48
C GLY A 61 10.38 -16.26 -11.20
N PRO A 62 10.34 -16.52 -12.50
CA PRO A 62 9.13 -16.49 -13.31
C PRO A 62 8.06 -17.46 -12.80
N ILE A 63 6.81 -17.00 -12.78
CA ILE A 63 5.63 -17.85 -12.55
C ILE A 63 5.13 -18.32 -13.93
N PRO A 64 5.22 -19.61 -14.27
CA PRO A 64 4.70 -20.12 -15.54
C PRO A 64 3.17 -20.11 -15.51
N LEU A 65 2.56 -19.45 -16.48
CA LEU A 65 1.11 -19.41 -16.69
C LEU A 65 0.76 -19.72 -18.13
N ASP A 66 -0.33 -20.45 -18.33
CA ASP A 66 -0.90 -20.64 -19.65
C ASP A 66 -1.42 -19.31 -20.22
N PRO A 67 -1.25 -19.01 -21.51
CA PRO A 67 -1.75 -17.77 -22.12
C PRO A 67 -3.26 -17.55 -21.94
N SER A 68 -4.05 -18.59 -21.71
CA SER A 68 -5.48 -18.50 -21.43
C SER A 68 -5.81 -18.28 -19.96
N ALA A 69 -4.82 -18.13 -19.07
CA ALA A 69 -5.05 -17.88 -17.66
C ALA A 69 -5.91 -16.63 -17.46
N ALA A 70 -6.95 -16.74 -16.63
CA ALA A 70 -8.00 -15.73 -16.48
C ALA A 70 -7.44 -14.35 -16.03
N VAL A 71 -6.32 -14.32 -15.31
CA VAL A 71 -5.67 -13.08 -14.89
C VAL A 71 -5.28 -12.19 -16.07
N PHE A 72 -4.82 -12.74 -17.18
CA PHE A 72 -4.39 -11.97 -18.35
C PHE A 72 -5.53 -11.26 -19.09
N HIS A 73 -6.74 -11.79 -19.00
CA HIS A 73 -7.88 -11.33 -19.78
C HIS A 73 -8.90 -10.52 -18.96
N TYR A 74 -9.01 -10.82 -17.66
CA TYR A 74 -10.07 -10.24 -16.81
C TYR A 74 -9.53 -9.56 -15.57
N ALA A 75 -8.20 -9.45 -15.44
CA ALA A 75 -7.54 -8.82 -14.29
C ALA A 75 -8.12 -9.30 -12.95
N GLN A 76 -8.49 -10.59 -12.86
CA GLN A 76 -8.94 -11.18 -11.60
C GLN A 76 -7.72 -11.44 -10.72
N GLU A 77 -7.27 -10.38 -10.08
CA GLU A 77 -6.12 -10.35 -9.18
C GLU A 77 -6.30 -9.28 -8.11
N ILE A 78 -5.66 -9.51 -6.97
CA ILE A 78 -5.59 -8.57 -5.85
C ILE A 78 -4.19 -8.56 -5.27
N PHE A 79 -3.82 -7.46 -4.61
CA PHE A 79 -2.51 -7.36 -3.99
C PHE A 79 -2.51 -6.54 -2.71
N GLU A 80 -1.45 -6.66 -1.95
CA GLU A 80 -1.16 -5.85 -0.78
C GLU A 80 0.22 -5.19 -0.88
N GLY A 81 0.47 -4.25 0.00
CA GLY A 81 1.76 -3.61 0.17
C GLY A 81 1.97 -3.31 1.63
N MET A 82 3.05 -3.83 2.17
CA MET A 82 3.47 -3.63 3.55
C MET A 82 5.00 -3.64 3.63
N LYS A 83 5.56 -3.38 4.79
CA LYS A 83 7.01 -3.28 4.98
C LYS A 83 7.45 -4.09 6.18
N ALA A 84 8.65 -4.66 6.11
CA ALA A 84 9.37 -5.19 7.26
C ALA A 84 10.50 -4.22 7.63
N TYR A 85 10.66 -4.00 8.93
CA TYR A 85 11.59 -3.04 9.52
C TYR A 85 12.51 -3.77 10.48
N ARG A 86 13.83 -3.51 10.40
CA ARG A 86 14.78 -3.98 11.39
C ARG A 86 14.87 -2.98 12.53
N HIS A 87 14.67 -3.45 13.75
CA HIS A 87 14.84 -2.67 14.97
C HIS A 87 16.31 -2.67 15.42
N GLU A 88 16.66 -1.78 16.35
CA GLU A 88 18.04 -1.63 16.86
C GLU A 88 18.57 -2.88 17.57
N ASP A 89 17.68 -3.69 18.15
CA ASP A 89 18.01 -4.96 18.80
C ASP A 89 18.24 -6.12 17.79
N GLY A 90 18.10 -5.83 16.50
CA GLY A 90 18.28 -6.79 15.41
C GLY A 90 17.00 -7.54 15.02
N THR A 91 15.93 -7.47 15.80
CA THR A 91 14.66 -8.12 15.47
C THR A 91 13.99 -7.46 14.25
N VAL A 92 13.14 -8.22 13.57
CA VAL A 92 12.44 -7.73 12.38
C VAL A 92 10.93 -7.72 12.63
N TRP A 93 10.33 -6.57 12.37
CA TRP A 93 8.92 -6.32 12.64
C TRP A 93 8.19 -5.83 11.40
N THR A 94 6.86 -6.00 11.38
CA THR A 94 5.97 -5.41 10.39
C THR A 94 4.83 -4.67 11.08
N PHE A 95 4.18 -3.75 10.35
CA PHE A 95 3.21 -2.82 10.93
C PHE A 95 1.79 -3.18 10.52
N ARG A 96 0.91 -3.50 11.49
CA ARG A 96 -0.52 -3.82 11.35
C ARG A 96 -0.85 -4.85 10.27
N PRO A 97 -0.12 -5.98 10.18
CA PRO A 97 -0.29 -6.94 9.08
C PRO A 97 -1.69 -7.59 9.08
N GLU A 98 -2.34 -7.68 10.23
CA GLU A 98 -3.71 -8.19 10.35
C GLU A 98 -4.70 -7.32 9.54
N ARG A 99 -4.50 -5.99 9.54
CA ARG A 99 -5.34 -5.06 8.76
C ARG A 99 -5.12 -5.23 7.26
N ASN A 100 -3.89 -5.57 6.84
CA ASN A 100 -3.61 -5.94 5.46
C ASN A 100 -4.28 -7.26 5.09
N ALA A 101 -4.24 -8.29 5.95
CA ALA A 101 -4.92 -9.55 5.74
C ALA A 101 -6.45 -9.38 5.62
N GLU A 102 -7.06 -8.57 6.49
CA GLU A 102 -8.49 -8.22 6.43
C GLU A 102 -8.85 -7.52 5.12
N ARG A 103 -8.03 -6.54 4.67
CA ARG A 103 -8.25 -5.80 3.43
C ARG A 103 -8.03 -6.68 2.20
N PHE A 104 -7.05 -7.58 2.24
CA PHE A 104 -6.82 -8.59 1.21
C PHE A 104 -8.08 -9.45 1.01
N ASN A 105 -8.68 -9.93 2.10
CA ASN A 105 -9.91 -10.71 2.05
C ASN A 105 -11.12 -9.86 1.62
N SER A 106 -11.18 -8.59 1.99
CA SER A 106 -12.21 -7.68 1.47
C SER A 106 -12.11 -7.51 -0.04
N SER A 107 -10.88 -7.38 -0.56
CA SER A 107 -10.61 -7.32 -2.01
C SER A 107 -10.96 -8.64 -2.70
N ALA A 108 -10.61 -9.79 -2.09
CA ALA A 108 -10.96 -11.12 -2.59
C ALA A 108 -12.48 -11.29 -2.74
N ARG A 109 -13.24 -10.97 -1.69
CA ARG A 109 -14.71 -11.02 -1.74
C ARG A 109 -15.28 -10.16 -2.86
N ARG A 110 -14.73 -8.94 -3.05
CA ARG A 110 -15.22 -8.02 -4.08
C ARG A 110 -15.01 -8.57 -5.50
N LEU A 111 -13.93 -9.32 -5.73
CA LEU A 111 -13.61 -9.92 -7.04
C LEU A 111 -14.06 -11.39 -7.14
N ALA A 112 -14.88 -11.88 -6.21
CA ALA A 112 -15.34 -13.26 -6.16
C ALA A 112 -14.17 -14.29 -6.18
N MET A 113 -13.09 -13.95 -5.46
CA MET A 113 -11.92 -14.80 -5.22
C MET A 113 -12.03 -15.49 -3.86
N PRO A 114 -11.33 -16.61 -3.61
CA PRO A 114 -11.33 -17.26 -2.30
C PRO A 114 -10.68 -16.37 -1.24
N GLU A 115 -11.24 -16.39 -0.02
CA GLU A 115 -10.60 -15.74 1.12
C GLU A 115 -9.39 -16.55 1.58
N LEU A 116 -8.30 -15.86 1.88
CA LEU A 116 -7.10 -16.45 2.45
C LEU A 116 -7.20 -16.42 3.97
N PRO A 117 -7.03 -17.54 4.71
CA PRO A 117 -6.97 -17.49 6.16
C PRO A 117 -5.95 -16.45 6.65
N PRO A 118 -6.32 -15.52 7.57
CA PRO A 118 -5.39 -14.50 8.05
C PRO A 118 -4.10 -15.09 8.64
N THR A 119 -4.18 -16.24 9.30
CA THR A 119 -3.00 -16.96 9.80
C THR A 119 -2.07 -17.37 8.66
N LEU A 120 -2.61 -17.91 7.56
CA LEU A 120 -1.80 -18.30 6.40
C LEU A 120 -1.15 -17.09 5.72
N PHE A 121 -1.84 -15.94 5.69
CA PHE A 121 -1.27 -14.68 5.20
C PHE A 121 -0.06 -14.25 6.05
N LEU A 122 -0.19 -14.28 7.38
CA LEU A 122 0.88 -13.91 8.31
C LEU A 122 2.04 -14.90 8.28
N ASP A 123 1.75 -16.18 8.29
CA ASP A 123 2.76 -17.25 8.23
C ASP A 123 3.57 -17.17 6.94
N ALA A 124 2.93 -16.91 5.79
CA ALA A 124 3.60 -16.74 4.51
C ALA A 124 4.62 -15.58 4.52
N ILE A 125 4.25 -14.47 5.13
CA ILE A 125 5.13 -13.30 5.29
C ILE A 125 6.30 -13.64 6.22
N LYS A 126 6.01 -14.28 7.35
CA LYS A 126 6.99 -14.66 8.34
C LYS A 126 8.02 -15.64 7.75
N GLU A 127 7.58 -16.67 7.05
CA GLU A 127 8.45 -17.66 6.41
C GLU A 127 9.39 -17.02 5.39
N LEU A 128 8.86 -16.14 4.52
CA LEU A 128 9.68 -15.43 3.54
C LEU A 128 10.73 -14.54 4.21
N VAL A 129 10.30 -13.70 5.17
CA VAL A 129 11.20 -12.75 5.82
C VAL A 129 12.24 -13.46 6.68
N SER A 130 11.87 -14.57 7.35
CA SER A 130 12.83 -15.36 8.12
C SER A 130 13.91 -16.00 7.24
N LEU A 131 13.55 -16.46 6.04
CA LEU A 131 14.51 -17.05 5.11
C LEU A 131 15.41 -16.00 4.45
N ASP A 132 14.86 -14.85 4.11
CA ASP A 132 15.52 -13.73 3.43
C ASP A 132 15.86 -12.58 4.40
N GLU A 133 16.07 -12.86 5.67
CA GLU A 133 16.31 -11.85 6.71
C GLU A 133 17.44 -10.89 6.36
N ALA A 134 18.50 -11.36 5.70
CA ALA A 134 19.63 -10.55 5.28
C ALA A 134 19.24 -9.40 4.31
N TRP A 135 18.07 -9.50 3.66
CA TRP A 135 17.55 -8.48 2.75
C TRP A 135 16.76 -7.37 3.45
N VAL A 136 16.53 -7.49 4.76
CA VAL A 136 15.94 -6.40 5.55
C VAL A 136 17.04 -5.39 5.87
N PRO A 137 16.97 -4.13 5.38
CA PRO A 137 17.97 -3.12 5.64
C PRO A 137 18.22 -2.93 7.14
N GLY A 138 19.46 -2.57 7.50
CA GLY A 138 19.84 -2.34 8.89
C GLY A 138 19.09 -1.17 9.53
N ALA A 139 19.00 -1.17 10.85
CA ALA A 139 18.34 -0.10 11.62
C ALA A 139 19.01 1.28 11.41
N ASP A 140 20.29 1.29 11.05
CA ASP A 140 21.09 2.47 10.74
C ASP A 140 20.96 2.97 9.30
N ALA A 141 20.20 2.25 8.46
CA ALA A 141 20.02 2.58 7.04
C ALA A 141 18.96 3.70 6.78
N GLY A 142 18.59 4.46 7.80
CA GLY A 142 17.60 5.55 7.72
C GLY A 142 16.17 5.02 7.53
N GLU A 143 15.48 5.46 6.48
CA GLU A 143 14.09 5.06 6.19
C GLU A 143 13.99 3.86 5.23
N MET A 144 15.05 3.09 5.09
CA MET A 144 15.02 1.89 4.26
C MET A 144 14.25 0.75 4.93
N SER A 145 13.61 -0.07 4.14
CA SER A 145 12.79 -1.20 4.61
C SER A 145 12.75 -2.31 3.57
N LEU A 146 12.31 -3.49 3.96
CA LEU A 146 11.98 -4.54 3.00
C LEU A 146 10.49 -4.41 2.65
N TYR A 147 10.17 -4.00 1.42
CA TYR A 147 8.81 -3.92 0.92
C TYR A 147 8.30 -5.31 0.56
N LEU A 148 7.16 -5.69 1.14
CA LEU A 148 6.50 -6.96 0.93
C LEU A 148 5.30 -6.80 0.01
N ARG A 149 5.18 -7.64 -1.02
CA ARG A 149 4.11 -7.66 -2.00
C ARG A 149 3.35 -8.99 -1.97
N PRO A 150 2.42 -9.19 -1.04
CA PRO A 150 1.44 -10.26 -1.16
C PRO A 150 0.50 -10.00 -2.35
N PHE A 151 0.19 -11.02 -3.14
CA PHE A 151 -0.78 -10.92 -4.22
C PHE A 151 -1.45 -12.27 -4.49
N MET A 152 -2.61 -12.24 -5.12
CA MET A 152 -3.33 -13.43 -5.55
C MET A 152 -3.83 -13.23 -6.98
N ILE A 153 -3.61 -14.22 -7.82
CA ILE A 153 -3.97 -14.23 -9.24
C ILE A 153 -4.82 -15.44 -9.60
N ALA A 154 -5.77 -15.27 -10.53
CA ALA A 154 -6.53 -16.37 -11.12
C ALA A 154 -5.69 -17.08 -12.17
N THR A 155 -5.44 -18.38 -11.96
CA THR A 155 -4.55 -19.20 -12.79
C THR A 155 -5.26 -20.22 -13.67
N GLU A 156 -6.59 -20.32 -13.58
CA GLU A 156 -7.36 -21.25 -14.41
C GLU A 156 -7.25 -20.91 -15.89
N GLU A 157 -7.04 -21.94 -16.69
CA GLU A 157 -6.94 -21.89 -18.15
C GLU A 157 -8.36 -21.81 -18.77
N ALA A 158 -8.94 -20.61 -18.82
CA ALA A 158 -10.30 -20.42 -19.30
C ALA A 158 -10.55 -18.99 -19.81
N LEU A 159 -11.16 -18.86 -20.97
CA LEU A 159 -11.56 -17.58 -21.56
C LEU A 159 -13.01 -17.17 -21.23
N GLY A 160 -13.70 -17.93 -20.40
CA GLY A 160 -15.06 -17.59 -19.97
C GLY A 160 -15.06 -16.54 -18.85
N VAL A 161 -15.91 -15.51 -18.97
CA VAL A 161 -16.04 -14.47 -17.92
C VAL A 161 -16.82 -15.04 -16.73
N ARG A 162 -16.12 -15.54 -15.76
CA ARG A 162 -16.66 -16.07 -14.50
C ARG A 162 -15.56 -16.11 -13.43
N PRO A 163 -15.92 -16.24 -12.14
CA PRO A 163 -14.90 -16.50 -11.10
C PRO A 163 -14.10 -17.76 -11.45
N SER A 164 -12.79 -17.67 -11.31
CA SER A 164 -11.85 -18.77 -11.53
C SER A 164 -12.06 -19.91 -10.53
N ASN A 165 -11.67 -21.12 -10.92
CA ASN A 165 -11.64 -22.28 -10.03
C ASN A 165 -10.24 -22.60 -9.51
N ARG A 166 -9.21 -21.87 -9.98
CA ARG A 166 -7.82 -22.03 -9.53
C ARG A 166 -7.18 -20.67 -9.31
N TYR A 167 -6.45 -20.54 -8.21
CA TYR A 167 -5.73 -19.34 -7.84
C TYR A 167 -4.36 -19.67 -7.29
N LEU A 168 -3.45 -18.72 -7.40
CA LEU A 168 -2.15 -18.72 -6.77
C LEU A 168 -2.05 -17.49 -5.86
N PHE A 169 -1.79 -17.71 -4.57
CA PHE A 169 -1.31 -16.67 -3.66
C PHE A 169 0.20 -16.70 -3.63
N SER A 170 0.83 -15.53 -3.64
CA SER A 170 2.28 -15.38 -3.60
C SER A 170 2.68 -14.16 -2.77
N VAL A 171 3.88 -14.23 -2.20
CA VAL A 171 4.54 -13.07 -1.57
C VAL A 171 5.93 -12.92 -2.15
N ILE A 172 6.25 -11.74 -2.65
CA ILE A 172 7.60 -11.36 -3.07
C ILE A 172 8.09 -10.19 -2.22
N ALA A 173 9.41 -10.03 -2.09
CA ALA A 173 10.01 -8.99 -1.27
C ALA A 173 11.05 -8.19 -2.06
N SER A 174 11.08 -6.88 -1.82
CA SER A 174 11.96 -5.93 -2.51
C SER A 174 12.53 -4.94 -1.51
N PRO A 175 13.84 -4.86 -1.30
CA PRO A 175 14.42 -3.77 -0.53
C PRO A 175 14.01 -2.43 -1.15
N ALA A 176 13.62 -1.49 -0.31
CA ALA A 176 13.17 -0.17 -0.72
C ALA A 176 13.95 0.90 0.03
N GLY A 177 14.51 1.83 -0.72
CA GLY A 177 15.07 3.07 -0.19
C GLY A 177 14.00 4.02 0.32
N ALA A 178 14.40 5.19 0.81
CA ALA A 178 13.45 6.26 1.08
C ALA A 178 12.68 6.59 -0.21
N TYR A 179 11.37 6.68 -0.12
CA TYR A 179 10.51 6.94 -1.29
C TYR A 179 10.87 8.24 -2.01
N PHE A 180 11.33 9.23 -1.25
CA PHE A 180 11.87 10.48 -1.76
C PHE A 180 13.36 10.57 -1.43
N SER A 181 14.23 10.49 -2.43
CA SER A 181 15.70 10.50 -2.28
C SER A 181 16.26 11.81 -1.74
N GLY A 182 15.47 12.90 -1.72
CA GLY A 182 15.84 14.24 -1.26
C GLY A 182 15.32 14.63 0.12
N GLY A 183 14.76 13.68 0.90
CA GLY A 183 14.06 13.98 2.14
C GLY A 183 12.56 14.22 1.94
N LEU A 184 11.89 14.86 2.90
CA LEU A 184 10.46 15.18 2.82
C LEU A 184 10.23 16.32 1.81
N THR A 185 10.06 15.97 0.54
CA THR A 185 9.78 16.94 -0.53
C THR A 185 8.27 16.99 -0.78
N PRO A 186 7.65 18.19 -0.74
CA PRO A 186 6.25 18.35 -1.07
C PRO A 186 5.96 17.91 -2.52
N VAL A 187 4.87 17.15 -2.71
CA VAL A 187 4.46 16.68 -4.04
C VAL A 187 3.53 17.68 -4.74
N SER A 188 3.64 17.73 -6.06
CA SER A 188 2.72 18.47 -6.92
C SER A 188 1.62 17.55 -7.44
N LEU A 189 0.38 18.06 -7.47
CA LEU A 189 -0.80 17.29 -7.80
C LEU A 189 -1.52 17.88 -9.01
N TRP A 190 -1.92 17.01 -9.95
CA TRP A 190 -2.81 17.33 -11.05
C TRP A 190 -4.23 16.85 -10.74
N VAL A 191 -5.24 17.70 -10.88
CA VAL A 191 -6.65 17.30 -10.75
C VAL A 191 -7.13 16.75 -12.08
N SER A 192 -7.47 15.46 -12.12
CA SER A 192 -8.10 14.87 -13.31
C SER A 192 -9.56 15.30 -13.41
N ASP A 193 -9.92 15.97 -14.50
CA ASP A 193 -11.30 16.42 -14.80
C ASP A 193 -12.03 15.50 -15.79
N GLN A 194 -11.30 14.62 -16.50
CA GLN A 194 -11.85 13.71 -17.49
C GLN A 194 -11.98 12.27 -17.00
N TYR A 195 -11.02 11.82 -16.19
CA TYR A 195 -10.94 10.43 -15.75
C TYR A 195 -11.32 10.30 -14.29
N VAL A 196 -11.92 9.17 -13.96
CA VAL A 196 -12.26 8.79 -12.60
C VAL A 196 -11.49 7.53 -12.22
N ARG A 197 -11.08 7.42 -10.98
CA ARG A 197 -10.40 6.23 -10.46
C ARG A 197 -11.39 5.09 -10.23
N ALA A 198 -12.57 5.41 -9.75
CA ALA A 198 -13.59 4.44 -9.34
C ALA A 198 -14.99 5.07 -9.40
N ALA A 199 -16.01 4.23 -9.43
CA ALA A 199 -17.40 4.64 -9.34
C ALA A 199 -18.12 3.87 -8.22
N ALA A 200 -19.23 4.40 -7.71
CA ALA A 200 -20.07 3.74 -6.72
C ALA A 200 -20.54 2.36 -7.20
N GLY A 201 -20.39 1.33 -6.37
CA GLY A 201 -20.65 -0.06 -6.73
C GLY A 201 -19.53 -0.72 -7.55
N GLY A 202 -18.49 0.02 -7.94
CA GLY A 202 -17.29 -0.49 -8.59
C GLY A 202 -16.30 -1.17 -7.66
N THR A 203 -15.02 -1.20 -8.03
CA THR A 203 -13.95 -1.89 -7.30
C THR A 203 -13.06 -0.95 -6.47
N GLY A 204 -13.43 0.33 -6.31
CA GLY A 204 -12.58 1.36 -5.71
C GLY A 204 -12.04 1.03 -4.31
N ALA A 205 -12.84 0.37 -3.47
CA ALA A 205 -12.43 -0.06 -2.14
C ALA A 205 -11.61 -1.38 -2.13
N ALA A 206 -11.49 -2.07 -3.26
CA ALA A 206 -10.64 -3.25 -3.41
C ALA A 206 -9.24 -2.86 -3.89
N LYS A 207 -8.22 -3.57 -3.42
CA LYS A 207 -6.84 -3.36 -3.88
C LYS A 207 -6.55 -4.33 -5.02
N CYS A 208 -6.97 -3.95 -6.24
CA CYS A 208 -6.85 -4.77 -7.46
C CYS A 208 -6.27 -3.94 -8.61
N GLY A 209 -5.55 -4.57 -9.52
CA GLY A 209 -4.80 -3.91 -10.61
C GLY A 209 -5.67 -3.11 -11.56
N GLY A 210 -6.93 -3.48 -11.75
CA GLY A 210 -7.86 -2.73 -12.58
C GLY A 210 -8.02 -1.26 -12.16
N ASN A 211 -8.04 -0.98 -10.83
CA ASN A 211 -8.10 0.41 -10.33
C ASN A 211 -6.82 1.19 -10.66
N TYR A 212 -5.66 0.52 -10.62
CA TYR A 212 -4.37 1.14 -10.95
C TYR A 212 -4.23 1.34 -12.45
N ALA A 213 -4.62 0.36 -13.25
CA ALA A 213 -4.64 0.49 -14.70
C ALA A 213 -5.52 1.67 -15.16
N ALA A 214 -6.69 1.87 -14.54
CA ALA A 214 -7.57 3.00 -14.81
C ALA A 214 -6.92 4.37 -14.53
N SER A 215 -5.93 4.44 -13.65
CA SER A 215 -5.25 5.68 -13.29
C SER A 215 -4.07 6.06 -14.21
N LEU A 216 -3.62 5.15 -15.09
CA LEU A 216 -2.38 5.35 -15.86
C LEU A 216 -2.47 6.49 -16.87
N ALA A 217 -3.63 6.65 -17.56
CA ALA A 217 -3.82 7.75 -18.50
C ALA A 217 -3.76 9.12 -17.80
N SER A 218 -4.45 9.25 -16.66
CA SER A 218 -4.40 10.47 -15.84
C SER A 218 -3.01 10.74 -15.27
N GLN A 219 -2.27 9.68 -14.90
CA GLN A 219 -0.89 9.84 -14.45
C GLN A 219 0.02 10.38 -15.55
N ALA A 220 -0.11 9.86 -16.77
CA ALA A 220 0.62 10.39 -17.93
C ALA A 220 0.31 11.86 -18.16
N GLU A 221 -0.98 12.24 -18.12
CA GLU A 221 -1.42 13.64 -18.21
C GLU A 221 -0.82 14.50 -17.08
N GLY A 222 -0.85 14.02 -15.82
CA GLY A 222 -0.23 14.73 -14.68
C GLY A 222 1.26 15.00 -14.89
N ILE A 223 2.00 14.02 -15.41
CA ILE A 223 3.43 14.16 -15.76
C ILE A 223 3.65 15.22 -16.83
N GLU A 224 2.80 15.27 -17.88
CA GLU A 224 2.86 16.29 -18.94
C GLU A 224 2.63 17.71 -18.38
N HIS A 225 1.86 17.84 -17.29
CA HIS A 225 1.66 19.08 -16.55
C HIS A 225 2.71 19.33 -15.44
N GLY A 226 3.76 18.53 -15.38
CA GLY A 226 4.84 18.67 -14.39
C GLY A 226 4.39 18.37 -12.96
N CYS A 227 3.44 17.46 -12.80
CA CYS A 227 2.93 17.02 -11.50
C CYS A 227 3.38 15.58 -11.18
N ASP A 228 3.58 15.31 -9.88
CA ASP A 228 4.08 14.03 -9.39
C ASP A 228 2.96 12.99 -9.25
N GLN A 229 1.73 13.44 -8.94
CA GLN A 229 0.59 12.59 -8.64
C GLN A 229 -0.70 13.21 -9.19
N VAL A 230 -1.76 12.41 -9.24
CA VAL A 230 -3.08 12.82 -9.71
C VAL A 230 -4.12 12.72 -8.60
N VAL A 231 -4.94 13.76 -8.46
CA VAL A 231 -6.16 13.80 -7.63
C VAL A 231 -7.34 13.33 -8.45
N PHE A 232 -8.07 12.37 -7.94
CA PHE A 232 -9.32 11.92 -8.54
C PHE A 232 -10.53 12.51 -7.80
N LEU A 233 -11.53 12.89 -8.59
CA LEU A 233 -12.82 13.35 -8.12
C LEU A 233 -13.86 12.23 -8.25
N ASP A 234 -14.99 12.42 -7.57
CA ASP A 234 -16.10 11.48 -7.66
C ASP A 234 -16.66 11.35 -9.08
N ALA A 235 -17.12 10.18 -9.43
CA ALA A 235 -17.54 9.82 -10.80
C ALA A 235 -18.90 10.43 -11.23
N VAL A 236 -19.64 11.07 -10.34
CA VAL A 236 -21.01 11.57 -10.61
C VAL A 236 -21.03 13.07 -10.81
N GLU A 237 -20.47 13.82 -9.84
CA GLU A 237 -20.52 15.27 -9.83
C GLU A 237 -19.20 15.91 -10.28
N HIS A 238 -18.10 15.12 -10.35
CA HIS A 238 -16.71 15.58 -10.59
C HIS A 238 -16.34 16.77 -9.69
N ARG A 239 -16.73 16.70 -8.46
CA ARG A 239 -16.66 17.78 -7.50
C ARG A 239 -16.01 17.39 -6.17
N TYR A 240 -16.29 16.19 -5.70
CA TYR A 240 -15.78 15.71 -4.42
C TYR A 240 -14.43 15.04 -4.61
N VAL A 241 -13.45 15.51 -3.83
CA VAL A 241 -12.12 14.90 -3.78
C VAL A 241 -12.24 13.52 -3.17
N GLU A 242 -11.67 12.51 -3.81
CA GLU A 242 -11.62 11.14 -3.32
C GLU A 242 -10.21 10.82 -2.79
N GLU A 243 -9.31 10.38 -3.65
CA GLU A 243 -7.93 10.06 -3.28
C GLU A 243 -6.98 10.32 -4.45
N LEU A 244 -5.69 10.16 -4.22
CA LEU A 244 -4.68 10.11 -5.28
C LEU A 244 -4.66 8.72 -5.94
N GLY A 245 -3.84 8.55 -6.96
CA GLY A 245 -3.69 7.25 -7.61
C GLY A 245 -3.37 6.07 -6.67
N GLY A 246 -2.69 6.33 -5.55
CA GLY A 246 -2.30 5.30 -4.57
C GLY A 246 -2.20 5.79 -3.12
N MET A 247 -2.71 6.97 -2.78
CA MET A 247 -2.60 7.58 -1.45
C MET A 247 -3.90 8.29 -1.03
N ASN A 248 -4.20 8.27 0.27
CA ASN A 248 -5.31 9.02 0.86
C ASN A 248 -4.86 10.45 1.22
N LEU A 249 -5.80 11.39 1.27
CA LEU A 249 -5.57 12.82 1.53
C LEU A 249 -6.10 13.25 2.88
N PHE A 250 -5.42 14.25 3.48
CA PHE A 250 -5.81 14.93 4.72
C PHE A 250 -5.62 16.44 4.57
N PHE A 251 -6.48 17.22 5.23
CA PHE A 251 -6.53 18.68 5.19
C PHE A 251 -6.58 19.22 6.62
N LEU A 252 -5.53 19.95 7.03
CA LEU A 252 -5.49 20.63 8.34
C LEU A 252 -6.05 22.04 8.20
N TYR A 253 -6.99 22.39 9.04
CA TYR A 253 -7.55 23.73 9.15
C TYR A 253 -6.84 24.57 10.22
N ALA A 254 -6.87 25.90 10.06
CA ALA A 254 -6.28 26.84 10.99
C ALA A 254 -6.87 26.77 12.42
N ASP A 255 -8.08 26.25 12.57
CA ASP A 255 -8.70 25.98 13.88
C ASP A 255 -8.30 24.65 14.51
N GLY A 256 -7.42 23.89 13.88
CA GLY A 256 -6.91 22.61 14.34
C GLY A 256 -7.76 21.41 13.96
N ARG A 257 -8.87 21.57 13.23
CA ARG A 257 -9.62 20.45 12.66
C ARG A 257 -8.83 19.80 11.54
N VAL A 258 -8.99 18.49 11.41
CA VAL A 258 -8.42 17.72 10.29
C VAL A 258 -9.56 17.03 9.54
N VAL A 259 -9.63 17.24 8.25
CA VAL A 259 -10.62 16.61 7.37
C VAL A 259 -9.95 15.60 6.45
N THR A 260 -10.62 14.48 6.22
CA THR A 260 -10.23 13.50 5.18
C THR A 260 -11.49 13.02 4.47
N PRO A 261 -11.42 12.73 3.15
CA PRO A 261 -12.56 12.16 2.44
C PRO A 261 -13.10 10.89 3.09
N GLU A 262 -14.42 10.80 3.23
CA GLU A 262 -15.10 9.63 3.79
C GLU A 262 -15.01 8.41 2.87
N LEU A 263 -14.98 7.22 3.44
CA LEU A 263 -14.93 5.96 2.69
C LEU A 263 -16.29 5.62 2.10
N THR A 264 -16.53 6.05 0.86
CA THR A 264 -17.79 5.87 0.12
C THR A 264 -17.90 4.54 -0.63
N GLY A 265 -16.85 3.71 -0.59
CA GLY A 265 -16.73 2.49 -1.41
C GLY A 265 -15.97 2.71 -2.72
N THR A 266 -15.62 3.96 -3.05
CA THR A 266 -14.77 4.33 -4.18
C THR A 266 -13.33 4.61 -3.77
N ILE A 267 -13.06 4.80 -2.47
CA ILE A 267 -11.76 5.10 -1.86
C ILE A 267 -11.22 3.86 -1.17
N LEU A 268 -9.92 3.61 -1.33
CA LEU A 268 -9.25 2.51 -0.64
C LEU A 268 -9.15 2.79 0.86
N PRO A 269 -9.62 1.87 1.75
CA PRO A 269 -9.44 2.01 3.20
C PRO A 269 -7.97 1.79 3.57
N GLY A 270 -7.18 2.88 3.56
CA GLY A 270 -5.75 2.84 3.81
C GLY A 270 -5.40 2.42 5.24
N VAL A 271 -4.45 1.50 5.42
CA VAL A 271 -3.95 1.12 6.74
C VAL A 271 -3.23 2.30 7.38
N THR A 272 -2.38 2.99 6.63
CA THR A 272 -1.74 4.24 7.09
C THR A 272 -2.79 5.30 7.44
N ARG A 273 -3.82 5.51 6.58
CA ARG A 273 -4.93 6.43 6.86
C ARG A 273 -5.59 6.12 8.21
N SER A 274 -5.94 4.86 8.45
CA SER A 274 -6.55 4.44 9.71
C SER A 274 -5.65 4.72 10.93
N SER A 275 -4.34 4.49 10.80
CA SER A 275 -3.39 4.79 11.88
C SER A 275 -3.29 6.29 12.16
N LEU A 276 -3.28 7.12 11.10
CA LEU A 276 -3.24 8.57 11.27
C LEU A 276 -4.51 9.13 11.91
N LEU A 277 -5.68 8.54 11.64
CA LEU A 277 -6.93 8.93 12.33
C LEU A 277 -6.82 8.70 13.84
N ASP A 278 -6.21 7.59 14.25
CA ASP A 278 -6.00 7.28 15.68
C ASP A 278 -4.99 8.26 16.30
N LEU A 279 -3.82 8.46 15.69
CA LEU A 279 -2.80 9.39 16.18
C LEU A 279 -3.29 10.85 16.26
N LEU A 280 -4.04 11.32 15.27
CA LEU A 280 -4.62 12.67 15.26
C LEU A 280 -5.63 12.86 16.39
N ARG A 281 -6.49 11.88 16.65
CA ARG A 281 -7.45 11.92 17.76
C ARG A 281 -6.74 11.92 19.12
N GLU A 282 -5.68 11.14 19.29
CA GLU A 282 -4.86 11.15 20.52
C GLU A 282 -4.16 12.48 20.77
N ARG A 283 -3.75 13.16 19.70
CA ARG A 283 -3.18 14.52 19.81
C ARG A 283 -4.25 15.59 20.07
N GLY A 284 -5.53 15.20 20.15
CA GLY A 284 -6.64 16.09 20.48
C GLY A 284 -7.21 16.85 19.28
N HIS A 285 -6.83 16.50 18.06
CA HIS A 285 -7.45 17.06 16.87
C HIS A 285 -8.89 16.57 16.70
N GLN A 286 -9.81 17.48 16.31
CA GLN A 286 -11.12 17.09 15.83
C GLN A 286 -10.96 16.55 14.41
N VAL A 287 -11.21 15.26 14.21
CA VAL A 287 -11.06 14.60 12.92
C VAL A 287 -12.43 14.35 12.30
N GLU A 288 -12.63 14.86 11.08
CA GLU A 288 -13.86 14.73 10.31
C GLU A 288 -13.64 13.86 9.09
N GLU A 289 -14.34 12.75 9.01
CA GLU A 289 -14.40 11.89 7.83
C GLU A 289 -15.70 12.26 7.07
N ARG A 290 -15.58 13.07 6.01
CA ARG A 290 -16.73 13.57 5.26
C ARG A 290 -16.40 13.83 3.79
N ARG A 291 -17.42 14.06 2.98
CA ARG A 291 -17.23 14.59 1.63
C ARG A 291 -16.52 15.95 1.70
N PHE A 292 -15.61 16.14 0.76
CA PHE A 292 -14.75 17.30 0.68
C PHE A 292 -14.65 17.76 -0.78
N THR A 293 -15.00 19.01 -1.09
CA THR A 293 -15.04 19.48 -2.47
C THR A 293 -13.71 20.09 -2.93
N LEU A 294 -13.45 20.06 -4.23
CA LEU A 294 -12.29 20.75 -4.81
C LEU A 294 -12.37 22.27 -4.58
N ASP A 295 -13.58 22.85 -4.61
CA ASP A 295 -13.75 24.27 -4.32
C ASP A 295 -13.43 24.60 -2.86
N GLU A 296 -13.86 23.75 -1.91
CA GLU A 296 -13.51 23.89 -0.50
C GLU A 296 -11.99 23.82 -0.28
N TRP A 297 -11.27 22.98 -1.03
CA TRP A 297 -9.81 22.95 -1.01
C TRP A 297 -9.22 24.28 -1.47
N ARG A 298 -9.59 24.72 -2.66
CA ARG A 298 -9.06 25.95 -3.26
C ARG A 298 -9.35 27.19 -2.41
N ASP A 299 -10.61 27.36 -2.01
CA ASP A 299 -11.04 28.50 -1.20
C ASP A 299 -10.42 28.45 0.20
N GLY A 300 -10.32 27.26 0.79
CA GLY A 300 -9.71 27.05 2.09
C GLY A 300 -8.24 27.46 2.13
N VAL A 301 -7.46 27.07 1.12
CA VAL A 301 -6.05 27.49 1.00
C VAL A 301 -5.93 28.97 0.68
N ALA A 302 -6.71 29.48 -0.28
CA ALA A 302 -6.67 30.88 -0.69
C ALA A 302 -7.04 31.85 0.45
N SER A 303 -7.92 31.43 1.36
CA SER A 303 -8.30 32.21 2.54
C SER A 303 -7.39 32.04 3.76
N GLY A 304 -6.42 31.10 3.71
CA GLY A 304 -5.63 30.70 4.87
C GLY A 304 -6.41 29.84 5.90
N GLY A 305 -7.59 29.37 5.51
CA GLY A 305 -8.42 28.47 6.34
C GLY A 305 -7.87 27.04 6.38
N ILE A 306 -7.19 26.58 5.33
CA ILE A 306 -6.43 25.33 5.28
C ILE A 306 -4.94 25.68 5.35
N THR A 307 -4.25 25.11 6.31
CA THR A 307 -2.84 25.41 6.61
C THR A 307 -1.87 24.31 6.19
N GLU A 308 -2.30 23.05 6.14
CA GLU A 308 -1.51 21.95 5.61
C GLU A 308 -2.39 20.99 4.81
N VAL A 309 -1.82 20.42 3.76
CA VAL A 309 -2.39 19.29 3.03
C VAL A 309 -1.34 18.22 2.90
N PHE A 310 -1.72 16.98 3.20
CA PHE A 310 -0.79 15.85 3.05
C PHE A 310 -1.47 14.59 2.53
N ALA A 311 -0.68 13.76 1.89
CA ALA A 311 -1.06 12.44 1.43
C ALA A 311 -0.38 11.35 2.25
N CYS A 312 -1.01 10.18 2.36
CA CYS A 312 -0.44 9.05 3.08
C CYS A 312 -0.66 7.71 2.37
N GLY A 313 0.32 6.82 2.53
CA GLY A 313 0.28 5.45 2.01
C GLY A 313 1.49 4.65 2.47
N THR A 314 1.48 3.33 2.29
CA THR A 314 2.55 2.46 2.78
C THR A 314 3.93 2.83 2.21
N ALA A 315 4.03 3.15 0.92
CA ALA A 315 5.31 3.44 0.27
C ALA A 315 5.89 4.79 0.74
N ALA A 316 5.10 5.87 0.62
CA ALA A 316 5.50 7.23 0.93
C ALA A 316 5.41 7.58 2.42
N VAL A 317 4.77 6.74 3.23
CA VAL A 317 4.41 6.99 4.64
C VAL A 317 3.44 8.18 4.73
N ILE A 318 3.95 9.40 4.86
CA ILE A 318 3.22 10.67 4.78
C ILE A 318 4.07 11.63 3.94
N THR A 319 3.43 12.37 3.05
CA THR A 319 4.11 13.40 2.24
C THR A 319 3.26 14.67 2.17
N PRO A 320 3.83 15.85 2.36
CA PRO A 320 3.12 17.10 2.19
C PRO A 320 2.77 17.34 0.72
N VAL A 321 1.71 18.07 0.48
CA VAL A 321 1.33 18.58 -0.84
C VAL A 321 1.82 20.01 -0.96
N GLY A 322 2.59 20.31 -2.01
CA GLY A 322 3.16 21.64 -2.25
C GLY A 322 2.41 22.44 -3.31
N ARG A 323 1.78 21.78 -4.30
CA ARG A 323 1.07 22.44 -5.39
C ARG A 323 -0.11 21.61 -5.85
N LEU A 324 -1.22 22.30 -6.18
CA LEU A 324 -2.38 21.73 -6.85
C LEU A 324 -2.56 22.43 -8.20
N ALA A 325 -2.62 21.68 -9.29
CA ALA A 325 -2.86 22.19 -10.64
C ALA A 325 -4.10 21.52 -11.25
N TRP A 326 -4.84 22.25 -12.10
CA TRP A 326 -6.03 21.79 -12.82
C TRP A 326 -6.13 22.52 -14.17
N SER A 327 -7.05 22.13 -15.04
CA SER A 327 -7.22 22.72 -16.39
C SER A 327 -7.46 24.25 -16.40
N GLY A 328 -7.88 24.83 -15.28
CA GLY A 328 -8.18 26.26 -15.14
C GLY A 328 -7.18 27.08 -14.34
N GLY A 329 -6.08 26.48 -13.82
CA GLY A 329 -5.10 27.20 -13.01
C GLY A 329 -4.29 26.31 -12.09
N GLU A 330 -3.59 26.95 -11.18
CA GLU A 330 -2.79 26.26 -10.14
C GLU A 330 -2.85 27.05 -8.83
N LEU A 331 -2.49 26.40 -7.74
CA LEU A 331 -2.48 26.96 -6.38
C LEU A 331 -1.33 26.33 -5.60
N ASP A 332 -0.46 27.15 -5.05
CA ASP A 332 0.57 26.69 -4.12
C ASP A 332 -0.04 26.47 -2.73
N MET A 333 0.39 25.39 -2.08
CA MET A 333 0.02 25.11 -0.69
C MET A 333 0.90 25.93 0.26
N PRO A 334 0.46 26.13 1.52
CA PRO A 334 1.32 26.74 2.53
C PRO A 334 2.64 25.98 2.69
N GLU A 335 3.73 26.72 2.93
CA GLU A 335 5.08 26.15 3.04
C GLU A 335 5.33 25.43 4.39
N GLU A 336 4.55 25.73 5.41
CA GLU A 336 4.68 25.12 6.73
C GLU A 336 3.98 23.77 6.76
N HIS A 337 4.69 22.71 7.16
CA HIS A 337 4.20 21.33 7.19
C HIS A 337 4.42 20.66 8.55
N LYS A 338 4.30 21.45 9.63
CA LYS A 338 4.67 20.99 10.99
C LYS A 338 3.89 19.76 11.45
N LEU A 339 2.57 19.74 11.28
CA LEU A 339 1.76 18.57 11.69
C LEU A 339 2.11 17.35 10.84
N THR A 340 2.30 17.54 9.54
CA THR A 340 2.70 16.49 8.59
C THR A 340 4.03 15.86 9.00
N GLU A 341 5.03 16.68 9.34
CA GLU A 341 6.35 16.22 9.78
C GLU A 341 6.29 15.49 11.13
N ASP A 342 5.57 16.06 12.09
CA ASP A 342 5.41 15.49 13.44
C ASP A 342 4.69 14.13 13.39
N LEU A 343 3.64 13.98 12.57
CA LEU A 343 2.93 12.71 12.39
C LEU A 343 3.78 11.67 11.67
N ARG A 344 4.55 12.12 10.65
CA ARG A 344 5.46 11.25 9.93
C ARG A 344 6.55 10.70 10.85
N ALA A 345 7.17 11.57 11.63
CA ALA A 345 8.20 11.18 12.58
C ALA A 345 7.66 10.18 13.62
N GLU A 346 6.50 10.47 14.23
CA GLU A 346 5.88 9.57 15.21
C GLU A 346 5.55 8.19 14.59
N LEU A 347 4.97 8.17 13.39
CA LEU A 347 4.61 6.91 12.71
C LEU A 347 5.86 6.09 12.37
N LEU A 348 6.92 6.73 11.87
CA LEU A 348 8.21 6.08 11.60
C LEU A 348 8.86 5.57 12.88
N ASP A 349 8.82 6.34 13.96
CA ASP A 349 9.40 5.93 15.23
C ASP A 349 8.70 4.69 15.81
N ILE A 350 7.37 4.59 15.66
CA ILE A 350 6.64 3.36 16.00
C ILE A 350 7.09 2.21 15.08
N GLN A 351 7.11 2.41 13.76
CA GLN A 351 7.43 1.36 12.79
C GLN A 351 8.85 0.80 12.97
N TYR A 352 9.82 1.65 13.31
CA TYR A 352 11.22 1.25 13.54
C TYR A 352 11.54 0.90 15.00
N GLY A 353 10.53 0.84 15.88
CA GLY A 353 10.71 0.49 17.30
C GLY A 353 11.47 1.53 18.11
N ARG A 354 11.54 2.78 17.66
CA ARG A 354 12.16 3.91 18.37
C ARG A 354 11.21 4.57 19.37
N ALA A 355 9.90 4.33 19.21
CA ALA A 355 8.87 4.75 20.16
C ALA A 355 8.07 3.53 20.63
N GLU A 356 7.44 3.65 21.81
CA GLU A 356 6.55 2.62 22.37
C GLU A 356 5.34 2.39 21.48
N ASP A 357 5.06 1.14 21.15
CA ASP A 357 3.84 0.72 20.44
C ASP A 357 2.64 0.66 21.41
N ARG A 358 2.04 1.79 21.69
CA ARG A 358 0.88 1.92 22.59
C ARG A 358 -0.38 1.24 22.08
N HIS A 359 -0.40 0.92 20.79
CA HIS A 359 -1.57 0.38 20.09
C HIS A 359 -1.49 -1.12 19.83
N GLY A 360 -0.33 -1.74 20.01
CA GLY A 360 -0.08 -3.12 19.61
C GLY A 360 -0.14 -3.29 18.08
N TRP A 361 0.40 -2.33 17.33
CA TRP A 361 0.42 -2.35 15.87
C TRP A 361 1.58 -3.13 15.26
N LEU A 362 2.59 -3.39 16.06
CA LEU A 362 3.77 -4.10 15.62
C LEU A 362 3.58 -5.63 15.75
N TYR A 363 4.01 -6.34 14.73
CA TYR A 363 4.00 -7.81 14.70
C TYR A 363 5.41 -8.29 14.39
N GLN A 364 5.98 -9.11 15.29
CA GLN A 364 7.34 -9.63 15.13
C GLN A 364 7.39 -10.75 14.09
N LEU A 365 8.29 -10.62 13.13
CA LEU A 365 8.53 -11.59 12.08
C LEU A 365 9.73 -12.48 12.41
N VAL A 366 10.82 -11.88 12.91
CA VAL A 366 12.06 -12.59 13.28
C VAL A 366 12.56 -12.07 14.62
#